data_7a2841532d6ffbca489b65e3bf5781b9
#
_entry.id   7a2841532d6ffbca489b65e3bf5781b9
#
_cell.length_a   1.000
_cell.length_b   1.000
_cell.length_c   1.000
_cell.angle_alpha   90.00
_cell.angle_beta   90.00
_cell.angle_gamma   90.00
#
_symmetry.space_group_name_H-M   'P 1'
#
loop_
_entity.id
_entity.type
_entity.pdbx_description
1 polymer ?
#
loop_
_entity_poly.entity_id
_entity_poly.type
_entity_poly.pdbx_seq_one_letter_code
_entity_poly.pdbx_strand_id
1 'polypeptide(L)'
;MHRRDRSPSQRFRFEQYMEYLKQHGYDYDFSFLITPEDDKVFYSPGNLFSKGLIFFKCFTKRLGDVLSANKYDIIFIQREAFMTGTTFFEKQFARSKAKLIFDYDDSIWMQNVSEANKKFSFLKDASKTSSIIGLCDMIFAGNQYLADYAKPYNNNIRIVPTTIDTDEYQRILQPNDGKVCIGWSGSITTIQHFKFAVPALLKLKAKYGDRIKIKAIGDANYKNDELDVISLNWNKQDELRELSSFDIGIMPLPDDEWAKGKCGLKGLQYMALEIPTIMSPVGVNSQIIQSGVNGYLATTDEEYVNAISTLIDNELLRKQMGAEGRRTVVEKYSVKAWQPVYLQYYNELLGIK
;
A
#
# COMPACT_ATOMS: atom_id res chain seq x y z
N MET A 1 10.55 9.05 -3.95
CA MET A 1 10.19 10.45 -4.29
C MET A 1 9.82 11.25 -3.05
N HIS A 2 8.97 10.75 -2.17
CA HIS A 2 8.50 11.41 -0.96
C HIS A 2 9.43 11.17 0.23
N ARG A 3 9.36 12.04 1.27
CA ARG A 3 10.04 11.86 2.54
C ARG A 3 9.57 10.59 3.25
N ARG A 4 10.37 10.15 4.21
CA ARG A 4 10.05 8.99 5.06
C ARG A 4 8.64 9.10 5.65
N ASP A 5 7.95 7.97 5.76
CA ASP A 5 6.59 7.83 6.31
C ASP A 5 5.46 8.57 5.54
N ARG A 6 5.76 9.23 4.42
CA ARG A 6 4.75 9.98 3.65
C ARG A 6 3.87 9.08 2.79
N SER A 7 4.42 8.01 2.28
CA SER A 7 3.72 7.10 1.37
C SER A 7 3.63 5.69 1.96
N PRO A 8 2.43 5.10 2.03
CA PRO A 8 2.29 3.70 2.45
C PRO A 8 3.17 2.76 1.65
N SER A 9 3.28 2.97 0.34
CA SER A 9 4.15 2.18 -0.53
C SER A 9 5.61 2.21 -0.11
N GLN A 10 6.14 3.33 0.37
CA GLN A 10 7.52 3.40 0.90
C GLN A 10 7.61 2.72 2.27
N ARG A 11 6.71 3.08 3.19
CA ARG A 11 6.71 2.57 4.56
C ARG A 11 6.63 1.05 4.61
N PHE A 12 5.67 0.44 3.92
CA PHE A 12 5.39 -0.99 3.98
C PHE A 12 6.19 -1.84 2.98
N ARG A 13 7.05 -1.22 2.15
CA ARG A 13 7.84 -1.94 1.15
C ARG A 13 9.32 -1.98 1.49
N PHE A 14 9.93 -0.87 1.94
CA PHE A 14 11.37 -0.86 2.20
C PHE A 14 11.77 -0.11 3.48
N GLU A 15 11.10 0.98 3.89
CA GLU A 15 11.54 1.80 5.02
C GLU A 15 11.64 1.00 6.34
N GLN A 16 10.73 0.05 6.54
CA GLN A 16 10.68 -0.81 7.73
C GLN A 16 11.80 -1.86 7.80
N TYR A 17 12.58 -2.05 6.72
CA TYR A 17 13.72 -2.98 6.67
C TYR A 17 15.05 -2.29 6.88
N MET A 18 15.12 -0.96 6.80
CA MET A 18 16.38 -0.22 6.77
C MET A 18 17.23 -0.44 8.01
N GLU A 19 16.61 -0.45 9.20
CA GLU A 19 17.35 -0.66 10.44
C GLU A 19 17.94 -2.08 10.52
N TYR A 20 17.17 -3.08 10.09
CA TYR A 20 17.66 -4.46 10.03
C TYR A 20 18.83 -4.62 9.04
N LEU A 21 18.73 -4.03 7.85
CA LEU A 21 19.82 -4.03 6.87
C LEU A 21 21.07 -3.35 7.42
N LYS A 22 20.91 -2.24 8.13
CA LYS A 22 22.03 -1.53 8.77
C LYS A 22 22.75 -2.39 9.81
N GLN A 23 22.01 -3.14 10.64
CA GLN A 23 22.57 -4.08 11.61
C GLN A 23 23.35 -5.24 10.94
N HIS A 24 23.10 -5.48 9.64
CA HIS A 24 23.74 -6.52 8.84
C HIS A 24 24.74 -5.95 7.82
N GLY A 25 25.27 -4.74 8.06
CA GLY A 25 26.39 -4.18 7.31
C GLY A 25 26.01 -3.37 6.08
N TYR A 26 24.74 -2.99 5.91
CA TYR A 26 24.29 -2.11 4.83
C TYR A 26 24.04 -0.70 5.35
N ASP A 27 24.86 0.25 4.95
CA ASP A 27 24.57 1.67 5.13
C ASP A 27 23.67 2.17 4.00
N TYR A 28 22.90 3.22 4.26
CA TYR A 28 21.97 3.76 3.28
C TYR A 28 21.82 5.27 3.35
N ASP A 29 21.59 5.86 2.19
CA ASP A 29 21.21 7.26 2.01
C ASP A 29 19.86 7.36 1.33
N PHE A 30 18.97 8.21 1.86
CA PHE A 30 17.70 8.51 1.22
C PHE A 30 17.81 9.70 0.28
N SER A 31 17.38 9.52 -0.95
CA SER A 31 17.24 10.61 -1.91
C SER A 31 15.79 11.00 -2.13
N PHE A 32 15.24 11.78 -1.21
CA PHE A 32 13.91 12.37 -1.33
C PHE A 32 13.94 13.60 -2.24
N LEU A 33 12.96 13.71 -3.17
CA LEU A 33 12.87 14.85 -4.09
C LEU A 33 12.04 16.00 -3.52
N ILE A 34 10.97 15.68 -2.80
CA ILE A 34 9.96 16.63 -2.31
C ILE A 34 10.10 16.80 -0.81
N THR A 35 10.35 18.05 -0.36
CA THR A 35 10.37 18.43 1.06
C THR A 35 8.95 18.57 1.61
N PRO A 36 8.76 18.68 2.96
CA PRO A 36 7.44 18.94 3.54
C PRO A 36 6.78 20.24 3.04
N GLU A 37 7.57 21.27 2.79
CA GLU A 37 7.13 22.58 2.29
C GLU A 37 6.73 22.46 0.81
N ASP A 38 7.58 21.82 0.01
CA ASP A 38 7.31 21.55 -1.40
C ASP A 38 6.05 20.70 -1.60
N ASP A 39 5.80 19.71 -0.72
CA ASP A 39 4.63 18.81 -0.75
C ASP A 39 3.32 19.59 -0.70
N LYS A 40 3.22 20.59 0.20
CA LYS A 40 2.03 21.44 0.34
C LYS A 40 1.72 22.22 -0.93
N VAL A 41 2.74 22.73 -1.60
CA VAL A 41 2.59 23.53 -2.83
C VAL A 41 2.35 22.65 -4.04
N PHE A 42 3.11 21.54 -4.15
CA PHE A 42 3.07 20.66 -5.32
C PHE A 42 1.70 19.99 -5.53
N TYR A 43 1.03 19.61 -4.45
CA TYR A 43 -0.30 18.97 -4.51
C TYR A 43 -1.48 19.94 -4.32
N SER A 44 -1.23 21.25 -4.14
CA SER A 44 -2.28 22.26 -4.12
C SER A 44 -2.70 22.68 -5.54
N PRO A 45 -3.93 23.15 -5.75
CA PRO A 45 -4.34 23.76 -7.02
C PRO A 45 -3.57 25.07 -7.30
N GLY A 46 -3.35 25.41 -8.56
CA GLY A 46 -2.67 26.67 -8.97
C GLY A 46 -1.16 26.64 -8.77
N ASN A 47 -0.56 27.79 -8.51
CA ASN A 47 0.86 28.00 -8.19
C ASN A 47 1.86 27.41 -9.22
N LEU A 48 1.57 27.55 -10.53
CA LEU A 48 2.36 26.93 -11.62
C LEU A 48 3.83 27.34 -11.58
N PHE A 49 4.14 28.59 -11.26
CA PHE A 49 5.52 29.08 -11.17
C PHE A 49 6.28 28.37 -10.04
N SER A 50 5.69 28.31 -8.84
CA SER A 50 6.32 27.61 -7.70
C SER A 50 6.49 26.10 -7.98
N LYS A 51 5.51 25.47 -8.65
CA LYS A 51 5.63 24.07 -9.10
C LYS A 51 6.78 23.87 -10.09
N GLY A 52 6.97 24.84 -11.01
CA GLY A 52 8.11 24.83 -11.92
C GLY A 52 9.46 24.92 -11.21
N LEU A 53 9.58 25.76 -10.17
CA LEU A 53 10.78 25.86 -9.35
C LEU A 53 11.03 24.55 -8.56
N ILE A 54 9.99 23.97 -7.98
CA ILE A 54 10.08 22.68 -7.28
C ILE A 54 10.55 21.58 -8.26
N PHE A 55 9.99 21.55 -9.46
CA PHE A 55 10.38 20.61 -10.50
C PHE A 55 11.87 20.76 -10.87
N PHE A 56 12.35 21.99 -11.07
CA PHE A 56 13.75 22.27 -11.37
C PHE A 56 14.68 21.86 -10.22
N LYS A 57 14.31 22.16 -8.98
CA LYS A 57 15.01 21.71 -7.77
C LYS A 57 15.10 20.18 -7.70
N CYS A 58 13.99 19.46 -7.97
CA CYS A 58 13.97 18.01 -8.02
C CYS A 58 14.89 17.47 -9.13
N PHE A 59 14.90 18.10 -10.30
CA PHE A 59 15.71 17.72 -11.43
C PHE A 59 17.21 17.87 -11.13
N THR A 60 17.63 19.02 -10.61
CA THR A 60 19.04 19.28 -10.24
C THR A 60 19.51 18.35 -9.13
N LYS A 61 18.65 18.07 -8.13
CA LYS A 61 18.94 17.09 -7.10
C LYS A 61 19.20 15.72 -7.70
N ARG A 62 18.34 15.25 -8.61
CA ARG A 62 18.49 13.93 -9.22
C ARG A 62 19.72 13.86 -10.13
N LEU A 63 20.12 14.97 -10.77
CA LEU A 63 21.42 15.04 -11.46
C LEU A 63 22.58 14.85 -10.50
N GLY A 64 22.54 15.47 -9.32
CA GLY A 64 23.53 15.25 -8.26
C GLY A 64 23.61 13.79 -7.81
N ASP A 65 22.46 13.13 -7.68
CA ASP A 65 22.40 11.69 -7.35
C ASP A 65 23.06 10.82 -8.44
N VAL A 66 22.86 11.16 -9.73
CA VAL A 66 23.53 10.47 -10.85
C VAL A 66 25.05 10.64 -10.78
N LEU A 67 25.54 11.85 -10.50
CA LEU A 67 26.98 12.11 -10.38
C LEU A 67 27.63 11.33 -9.22
N SER A 68 26.86 11.03 -8.19
CA SER A 68 27.30 10.25 -7.02
C SER A 68 26.98 8.76 -7.08
N ALA A 69 26.30 8.29 -8.13
CA ALA A 69 25.80 6.91 -8.25
C ALA A 69 26.90 5.84 -8.08
N ASN A 70 28.11 6.10 -8.55
CA ASN A 70 29.25 5.18 -8.43
C ASN A 70 29.80 5.00 -6.99
N LYS A 71 29.27 5.74 -6.01
CA LYS A 71 29.62 5.56 -4.59
C LYS A 71 28.83 4.45 -3.93
N TYR A 72 27.74 3.99 -4.55
CA TYR A 72 26.82 3.02 -3.98
C TYR A 72 27.03 1.65 -4.65
N ASP A 73 26.83 0.59 -3.87
CA ASP A 73 26.81 -0.78 -4.37
C ASP A 73 25.42 -1.14 -4.92
N ILE A 74 24.36 -0.58 -4.31
CA ILE A 74 22.97 -0.77 -4.71
C ILE A 74 22.25 0.58 -4.81
N ILE A 75 21.45 0.76 -5.84
CA ILE A 75 20.46 1.83 -5.97
C ILE A 75 19.08 1.20 -6.00
N PHE A 76 18.28 1.52 -4.98
CA PHE A 76 16.90 1.04 -4.86
C PHE A 76 15.94 2.09 -5.41
N ILE A 77 15.17 1.73 -6.43
CA ILE A 77 14.21 2.61 -7.11
C ILE A 77 12.80 2.13 -6.77
N GLN A 78 12.08 2.91 -5.96
CA GLN A 78 10.69 2.64 -5.63
C GLN A 78 9.76 3.37 -6.62
N ARG A 79 9.04 2.61 -7.45
CA ARG A 79 8.12 3.02 -8.53
C ARG A 79 8.78 3.77 -9.67
N GLU A 80 9.54 4.81 -9.41
CA GLU A 80 10.22 5.63 -10.44
C GLU A 80 11.30 6.53 -9.81
N ALA A 81 12.36 6.84 -10.54
CA ALA A 81 13.40 7.76 -10.09
C ALA A 81 12.96 9.21 -10.21
N PHE A 82 12.09 9.54 -11.18
CA PHE A 82 11.62 10.90 -11.42
C PHE A 82 10.16 10.92 -11.89
N MET A 83 9.42 11.97 -11.58
CA MET A 83 7.96 12.09 -11.69
C MET A 83 7.41 12.26 -13.11
N THR A 84 8.25 12.30 -14.13
CA THR A 84 7.83 12.41 -15.55
C THR A 84 7.89 11.08 -16.28
N GLY A 85 7.35 11.00 -17.49
CA GLY A 85 7.39 9.81 -18.34
C GLY A 85 8.79 9.40 -18.83
N THR A 86 9.81 10.25 -18.64
CA THR A 86 11.18 9.92 -19.08
C THR A 86 11.86 8.89 -18.17
N THR A 87 12.66 8.02 -18.77
CA THR A 87 13.57 7.08 -18.08
C THR A 87 15.02 7.59 -18.08
N PHE A 88 15.21 8.88 -18.26
CA PHE A 88 16.57 9.45 -18.35
C PHE A 88 17.43 9.12 -17.13
N PHE A 89 16.90 9.33 -15.93
CA PHE A 89 17.64 9.11 -14.69
C PHE A 89 17.91 7.62 -14.43
N GLU A 90 16.92 6.77 -14.67
CA GLU A 90 17.09 5.32 -14.53
C GLU A 90 18.16 4.79 -15.50
N LYS A 91 18.20 5.29 -16.73
CA LYS A 91 19.27 4.97 -17.70
C LYS A 91 20.64 5.45 -17.25
N GLN A 92 20.72 6.60 -16.57
CA GLN A 92 22.02 7.08 -16.04
C GLN A 92 22.46 6.22 -14.84
N PHE A 93 21.54 5.85 -13.95
CA PHE A 93 21.85 4.93 -12.85
C PHE A 93 22.30 3.56 -13.36
N ALA A 94 21.68 3.02 -14.41
CA ALA A 94 22.08 1.75 -15.04
C ALA A 94 23.48 1.79 -15.69
N ARG A 95 24.05 2.96 -15.94
CA ARG A 95 25.43 3.13 -16.42
C ARG A 95 26.46 3.20 -15.29
N SER A 96 26.02 3.31 -14.05
CA SER A 96 26.91 3.31 -12.88
C SER A 96 27.38 1.90 -12.54
N LYS A 97 28.28 1.80 -11.56
CA LYS A 97 28.72 0.51 -11.02
C LYS A 97 27.69 -0.14 -10.10
N ALA A 98 26.71 0.64 -9.61
CA ALA A 98 25.72 0.18 -8.66
C ALA A 98 24.77 -0.83 -9.31
N LYS A 99 24.38 -1.85 -8.54
CA LYS A 99 23.30 -2.75 -8.89
C LYS A 99 21.94 -2.06 -8.68
N LEU A 100 21.02 -2.22 -9.61
CA LEU A 100 19.71 -1.60 -9.53
C LEU A 100 18.64 -2.58 -9.06
N ILE A 101 17.92 -2.21 -8.00
CA ILE A 101 16.68 -2.87 -7.59
C ILE A 101 15.51 -1.95 -7.94
N PHE A 102 14.50 -2.50 -8.61
CA PHE A 102 13.25 -1.80 -8.86
C PHE A 102 12.11 -2.44 -8.06
N ASP A 103 11.43 -1.63 -7.25
CA ASP A 103 10.30 -2.08 -6.41
C ASP A 103 9.00 -1.40 -6.83
N TYR A 104 7.93 -2.20 -6.94
CA TYR A 104 6.59 -1.70 -7.17
C TYR A 104 5.49 -2.61 -6.61
N ASP A 105 4.43 -1.98 -6.12
CA ASP A 105 3.35 -2.59 -5.35
C ASP A 105 1.96 -2.26 -5.91
N ASP A 106 1.91 -1.77 -7.14
CA ASP A 106 0.68 -1.36 -7.82
C ASP A 106 0.84 -1.45 -9.34
N SER A 107 -0.24 -1.51 -10.11
CA SER A 107 -0.26 -1.53 -11.58
C SER A 107 0.11 -0.16 -12.17
N ILE A 108 1.32 0.34 -11.84
CA ILE A 108 1.77 1.71 -12.16
C ILE A 108 1.93 2.00 -13.65
N TRP A 109 1.96 0.97 -14.50
CA TRP A 109 1.94 1.11 -15.97
C TRP A 109 0.56 1.48 -16.49
N MET A 110 -0.50 1.24 -15.71
CA MET A 110 -1.85 1.67 -16.07
C MET A 110 -2.00 3.14 -15.68
N GLN A 111 -2.36 3.96 -16.67
CA GLN A 111 -2.51 5.40 -16.43
C GLN A 111 -3.76 5.69 -15.59
N ASN A 112 -3.58 5.80 -14.28
CA ASN A 112 -4.60 6.36 -13.40
C ASN A 112 -4.19 7.78 -13.02
N VAL A 113 -4.74 8.76 -13.71
CA VAL A 113 -4.44 10.18 -13.47
C VAL A 113 -5.59 10.76 -12.64
N SER A 114 -5.28 11.27 -11.45
CA SER A 114 -6.27 11.99 -10.64
C SER A 114 -6.84 13.17 -11.44
N GLU A 115 -8.11 13.51 -11.23
CA GLU A 115 -8.80 14.64 -11.85
C GLU A 115 -7.96 15.94 -11.80
N ALA A 116 -7.30 16.19 -10.67
CA ALA A 116 -6.45 17.38 -10.47
C ALA A 116 -5.22 17.42 -11.43
N ASN A 117 -4.79 16.30 -11.97
CA ASN A 117 -3.60 16.19 -12.82
C ASN A 117 -3.90 15.76 -14.26
N LYS A 118 -5.16 15.63 -14.65
CA LYS A 118 -5.58 15.23 -16.02
C LYS A 118 -4.88 16.04 -17.11
N LYS A 119 -4.69 17.33 -16.90
CA LYS A 119 -4.01 18.23 -17.87
C LYS A 119 -2.53 17.87 -18.11
N PHE A 120 -1.91 17.09 -17.23
CA PHE A 120 -0.52 16.66 -17.31
C PHE A 120 -0.36 15.19 -17.67
N SER A 121 -1.44 14.51 -18.08
CA SER A 121 -1.43 13.10 -18.46
C SER A 121 -0.46 12.81 -19.63
N PHE A 122 -0.26 13.78 -20.53
CA PHE A 122 0.69 13.69 -21.64
C PHE A 122 2.17 13.57 -21.18
N LEU A 123 2.48 13.93 -19.93
CA LEU A 123 3.82 13.76 -19.33
C LEU A 123 4.05 12.35 -18.79
N LYS A 124 3.04 11.50 -18.77
CA LYS A 124 3.15 10.10 -18.33
C LYS A 124 3.27 9.19 -19.55
N ASP A 125 4.21 8.27 -19.49
CA ASP A 125 4.41 7.24 -20.49
C ASP A 125 4.14 5.86 -19.86
N ALA A 126 3.18 5.13 -20.39
CA ALA A 126 2.83 3.78 -19.94
C ALA A 126 4.01 2.79 -20.11
N SER A 127 4.87 2.99 -21.13
CA SER A 127 6.03 2.16 -21.37
C SER A 127 7.20 2.41 -20.41
N LYS A 128 7.12 3.46 -19.59
CA LYS A 128 8.16 3.79 -18.60
C LYS A 128 8.46 2.62 -17.66
N THR A 129 7.41 2.00 -17.12
CA THR A 129 7.55 0.90 -16.15
C THR A 129 8.29 -0.29 -16.75
N SER A 130 7.91 -0.74 -17.95
CA SER A 130 8.59 -1.84 -18.65
C SER A 130 10.05 -1.49 -18.97
N SER A 131 10.30 -0.24 -19.37
CA SER A 131 11.67 0.24 -19.62
C SER A 131 12.53 0.23 -18.36
N ILE A 132 12.00 0.64 -17.19
CA ILE A 132 12.73 0.58 -15.91
C ILE A 132 13.01 -0.88 -15.53
N ILE A 133 12.02 -1.77 -15.67
CA ILE A 133 12.18 -3.21 -15.39
C ILE A 133 13.34 -3.79 -16.21
N GLY A 134 13.43 -3.46 -17.49
CA GLY A 134 14.50 -3.93 -18.37
C GLY A 134 15.91 -3.36 -18.04
N LEU A 135 15.98 -2.25 -17.31
CA LEU A 135 17.24 -1.63 -16.90
C LEU A 135 17.80 -2.14 -15.58
N CYS A 136 16.98 -2.78 -14.74
CA CYS A 136 17.35 -3.13 -13.38
C CYS A 136 17.90 -4.56 -13.27
N ASP A 137 18.83 -4.77 -12.33
CA ASP A 137 19.45 -6.09 -12.07
C ASP A 137 18.50 -7.02 -11.31
N MET A 138 17.57 -6.47 -10.52
CA MET A 138 16.59 -7.24 -9.76
C MET A 138 15.27 -6.47 -9.63
N ILE A 139 14.15 -7.19 -9.69
CA ILE A 139 12.81 -6.63 -9.59
C ILE A 139 12.13 -7.18 -8.34
N PHE A 140 11.63 -6.28 -7.49
CA PHE A 140 10.73 -6.60 -6.37
C PHE A 140 9.29 -6.30 -6.79
N ALA A 141 8.53 -7.33 -7.07
CA ALA A 141 7.11 -7.24 -7.42
C ALA A 141 6.25 -7.55 -6.18
N GLY A 142 5.26 -6.74 -5.90
CA GLY A 142 4.44 -6.88 -4.70
C GLY A 142 3.51 -8.10 -4.68
N ASN A 143 3.22 -8.69 -5.85
CA ASN A 143 2.41 -9.90 -5.99
C ASN A 143 2.71 -10.61 -7.32
N GLN A 144 2.07 -11.78 -7.52
CA GLN A 144 2.27 -12.59 -8.73
C GLN A 144 1.83 -11.86 -10.02
N TYR A 145 0.71 -11.14 -10.01
CA TYR A 145 0.22 -10.39 -11.16
C TYR A 145 1.25 -9.33 -11.62
N LEU A 146 1.86 -8.62 -10.67
CA LEU A 146 2.94 -7.67 -10.95
C LEU A 146 4.19 -8.39 -11.48
N ALA A 147 4.55 -9.52 -10.88
CA ALA A 147 5.68 -10.34 -11.35
C ALA A 147 5.47 -10.84 -12.78
N ASP A 148 4.25 -11.26 -13.14
CA ASP A 148 3.93 -11.72 -14.48
C ASP A 148 4.05 -10.59 -15.52
N TYR A 149 3.67 -9.36 -15.15
CA TYR A 149 3.92 -8.19 -15.99
C TYR A 149 5.41 -7.94 -16.24
N ALA A 150 6.27 -8.21 -15.26
CA ALA A 150 7.72 -7.98 -15.38
C ALA A 150 8.45 -9.04 -16.23
N LYS A 151 7.93 -10.27 -16.31
CA LYS A 151 8.60 -11.42 -16.96
C LYS A 151 9.09 -11.18 -18.41
N PRO A 152 8.36 -10.47 -19.28
CA PRO A 152 8.85 -10.19 -20.65
C PRO A 152 10.08 -9.27 -20.69
N TYR A 153 10.38 -8.57 -19.60
CA TYR A 153 11.39 -7.50 -19.55
C TYR A 153 12.58 -7.84 -18.66
N ASN A 154 12.43 -8.77 -17.70
CA ASN A 154 13.48 -9.14 -16.75
C ASN A 154 13.32 -10.58 -16.26
N ASN A 155 14.45 -11.30 -16.13
CA ASN A 155 14.46 -12.69 -15.65
C ASN A 155 14.74 -12.81 -14.14
N ASN A 156 15.17 -11.75 -13.48
CA ASN A 156 15.53 -11.74 -12.05
C ASN A 156 14.43 -11.04 -11.24
N ILE A 157 13.30 -11.72 -11.08
CA ILE A 157 12.13 -11.21 -10.38
C ILE A 157 11.96 -11.92 -9.05
N ARG A 158 11.70 -11.16 -7.99
CA ARG A 158 11.36 -11.65 -6.65
C ARG A 158 9.98 -11.12 -6.28
N ILE A 159 9.11 -12.01 -5.80
CA ILE A 159 7.84 -11.58 -5.21
C ILE A 159 8.12 -11.19 -3.77
N VAL A 160 8.01 -9.91 -3.48
CA VAL A 160 8.16 -9.33 -2.15
C VAL A 160 6.81 -8.76 -1.74
N PRO A 161 6.03 -9.42 -0.87
CA PRO A 161 4.71 -8.94 -0.50
C PRO A 161 4.81 -7.65 0.33
N THR A 162 3.70 -6.96 0.45
CA THR A 162 3.52 -5.93 1.48
C THR A 162 3.54 -6.62 2.84
N THR A 163 4.28 -6.06 3.78
CA THR A 163 4.45 -6.61 5.12
C THR A 163 4.08 -5.61 6.20
N ILE A 164 3.72 -6.10 7.36
CA ILE A 164 3.31 -5.28 8.51
C ILE A 164 4.32 -5.48 9.65
N ASP A 165 4.75 -4.39 10.25
CA ASP A 165 5.47 -4.46 11.52
C ASP A 165 4.49 -4.85 12.63
N THR A 166 4.50 -6.12 13.01
CA THR A 166 3.59 -6.68 14.00
C THR A 166 3.93 -6.29 15.43
N ASP A 167 5.09 -5.67 15.68
CA ASP A 167 5.43 -5.07 16.98
C ASP A 167 4.83 -3.67 17.08
N GLU A 168 4.84 -2.89 15.99
CA GLU A 168 4.14 -1.59 15.92
C GLU A 168 2.61 -1.79 15.88
N TYR A 169 2.11 -2.76 15.07
CA TYR A 169 0.68 -3.01 14.89
C TYR A 169 0.12 -3.91 16.01
N GLN A 170 -0.06 -3.30 17.19
CA GLN A 170 -0.73 -3.90 18.34
C GLN A 170 -2.09 -3.21 18.54
N ARG A 171 -3.15 -4.02 18.77
CA ARG A 171 -4.49 -3.48 18.97
C ARG A 171 -4.54 -2.63 20.23
N ILE A 172 -5.01 -1.38 20.07
CA ILE A 172 -5.26 -0.45 21.17
C ILE A 172 -6.68 -0.67 21.67
N LEU A 173 -6.84 -1.01 22.95
CA LEU A 173 -8.15 -1.16 23.55
C LEU A 173 -8.95 0.15 23.44
N GLN A 174 -10.18 0.05 22.95
CA GLN A 174 -11.09 1.17 22.78
C GLN A 174 -12.26 1.05 23.74
N PRO A 175 -12.85 2.16 24.22
CA PRO A 175 -14.11 2.12 24.94
C PRO A 175 -15.19 1.44 24.08
N ASN A 176 -15.90 0.49 24.67
CA ASN A 176 -16.99 -0.20 24.01
C ASN A 176 -18.29 0.56 24.24
N ASP A 177 -18.89 1.06 23.19
CA ASP A 177 -20.20 1.74 23.19
C ASP A 177 -21.38 0.78 22.93
N GLY A 178 -21.10 -0.53 22.90
CA GLY A 178 -22.09 -1.57 22.64
C GLY A 178 -22.45 -1.75 21.15
N LYS A 179 -21.83 -0.99 20.25
CA LYS A 179 -22.07 -1.07 18.80
C LYS A 179 -20.92 -1.78 18.10
N VAL A 180 -21.24 -2.61 17.11
CA VAL A 180 -20.23 -3.24 16.25
C VAL A 180 -19.78 -2.25 15.17
N CYS A 181 -18.50 -1.92 15.15
CA CYS A 181 -17.92 -0.99 14.18
C CYS A 181 -17.45 -1.73 12.92
N ILE A 182 -18.08 -1.45 11.78
CA ILE A 182 -17.64 -1.90 10.46
C ILE A 182 -16.76 -0.81 9.86
N GLY A 183 -15.49 -1.10 9.63
CA GLY A 183 -14.50 -0.12 9.23
C GLY A 183 -13.87 -0.36 7.86
N TRP A 184 -13.62 0.73 7.16
CA TRP A 184 -12.80 0.79 5.96
C TRP A 184 -11.71 1.86 6.12
N SER A 185 -10.50 1.59 5.61
CA SER A 185 -9.42 2.59 5.57
C SER A 185 -8.87 2.73 4.16
N GLY A 186 -8.34 3.91 3.84
CA GLY A 186 -7.74 4.17 2.54
C GLY A 186 -7.19 5.58 2.41
N SER A 187 -7.32 6.13 1.21
CA SER A 187 -6.94 7.50 0.87
C SER A 187 -8.06 8.17 0.10
N ILE A 188 -7.97 9.49 -0.08
CA ILE A 188 -8.90 10.26 -0.91
C ILE A 188 -9.06 9.64 -2.31
N THR A 189 -7.99 9.09 -2.89
CA THR A 189 -8.06 8.47 -4.22
C THR A 189 -8.68 7.08 -4.23
N THR A 190 -8.70 6.39 -3.10
CA THR A 190 -9.21 5.01 -2.99
C THR A 190 -10.57 4.91 -2.29
N ILE A 191 -11.14 6.02 -1.80
CA ILE A 191 -12.48 6.04 -1.19
C ILE A 191 -13.58 5.55 -2.16
N GLN A 192 -13.34 5.67 -3.46
CA GLN A 192 -14.24 5.11 -4.48
C GLN A 192 -14.43 3.59 -4.33
N HIS A 193 -13.47 2.86 -3.78
CA HIS A 193 -13.62 1.41 -3.55
C HIS A 193 -14.61 1.11 -2.42
N PHE A 194 -14.76 2.00 -1.43
CA PHE A 194 -15.75 1.85 -0.38
C PHE A 194 -17.18 1.76 -0.94
N LYS A 195 -17.43 2.43 -2.07
CA LYS A 195 -18.74 2.44 -2.73
C LYS A 195 -19.21 1.05 -3.14
N PHE A 196 -18.31 0.10 -3.40
CA PHE A 196 -18.67 -1.27 -3.74
C PHE A 196 -19.29 -2.03 -2.57
N ALA A 197 -19.07 -1.60 -1.32
CA ALA A 197 -19.72 -2.20 -0.17
C ALA A 197 -21.03 -1.49 0.24
N VAL A 198 -21.32 -0.29 -0.29
CA VAL A 198 -22.48 0.53 0.12
C VAL A 198 -23.80 -0.22 0.02
N PRO A 199 -24.12 -0.96 -1.07
CA PRO A 199 -25.40 -1.69 -1.15
C PRO A 199 -25.55 -2.74 -0.04
N ALA A 200 -24.49 -3.48 0.28
CA ALA A 200 -24.47 -4.44 1.37
C ALA A 200 -24.61 -3.76 2.75
N LEU A 201 -23.90 -2.63 2.95
CA LEU A 201 -23.95 -1.86 4.19
C LEU A 201 -25.34 -1.25 4.44
N LEU A 202 -26.07 -0.82 3.41
CA LEU A 202 -27.45 -0.37 3.52
C LEU A 202 -28.39 -1.48 4.00
N LYS A 203 -28.26 -2.69 3.44
CA LYS A 203 -29.03 -3.87 3.91
C LYS A 203 -28.72 -4.19 5.38
N LEU A 204 -27.45 -4.08 5.78
CA LEU A 204 -27.03 -4.29 7.17
C LEU A 204 -27.54 -3.18 8.10
N LYS A 205 -27.51 -1.92 7.69
CA LYS A 205 -28.06 -0.80 8.48
C LYS A 205 -29.57 -0.97 8.67
N ALA A 206 -30.29 -1.39 7.64
CA ALA A 206 -31.73 -1.70 7.75
C ALA A 206 -32.01 -2.87 8.71
N LYS A 207 -31.13 -3.91 8.72
CA LYS A 207 -31.30 -5.09 9.59
C LYS A 207 -30.91 -4.84 11.04
N TYR A 208 -29.82 -4.12 11.30
CA TYR A 208 -29.22 -4.01 12.63
C TYR A 208 -29.41 -2.64 13.29
N GLY A 209 -29.80 -1.60 12.53
CA GLY A 209 -30.06 -0.26 13.06
C GLY A 209 -28.88 0.32 13.85
N ASP A 210 -29.16 0.68 15.10
CA ASP A 210 -28.17 1.29 16.00
C ASP A 210 -27.21 0.30 16.67
N ARG A 211 -27.35 -1.00 16.43
CA ARG A 211 -26.39 -2.02 16.90
C ARG A 211 -25.05 -1.93 16.12
N ILE A 212 -25.02 -1.24 14.99
CA ILE A 212 -23.83 -1.09 14.17
C ILE A 212 -23.49 0.39 13.95
N LYS A 213 -22.22 0.66 13.73
CA LYS A 213 -21.69 1.94 13.22
C LYS A 213 -20.74 1.66 12.06
N ILE A 214 -20.71 2.58 11.10
CA ILE A 214 -19.89 2.46 9.90
C ILE A 214 -18.85 3.58 9.93
N LYS A 215 -17.58 3.23 9.77
CA LYS A 215 -16.47 4.18 9.80
C LYS A 215 -15.62 4.07 8.53
N ALA A 216 -15.32 5.21 7.91
CA ALA A 216 -14.42 5.31 6.77
C ALA A 216 -13.26 6.25 7.09
N ILE A 217 -12.02 5.76 6.98
CA ILE A 217 -10.80 6.55 7.21
C ILE A 217 -10.14 6.79 5.86
N GLY A 218 -9.87 8.07 5.52
CA GLY A 218 -9.19 8.44 4.28
C GLY A 218 -9.65 9.77 3.68
N ASP A 219 -10.93 10.10 3.79
CA ASP A 219 -11.50 11.37 3.36
C ASP A 219 -12.62 11.80 4.33
N ALA A 220 -12.36 12.82 5.15
CA ALA A 220 -13.35 13.36 6.07
C ALA A 220 -14.55 14.04 5.37
N ASN A 221 -14.43 14.34 4.08
CA ASN A 221 -15.53 14.94 3.31
C ASN A 221 -16.46 13.88 2.70
N TYR A 222 -16.12 12.58 2.80
CA TYR A 222 -17.00 11.54 2.33
C TYR A 222 -18.29 11.51 3.15
N LYS A 223 -19.44 11.56 2.49
CA LYS A 223 -20.77 11.53 3.11
C LYS A 223 -21.62 10.46 2.46
N ASN A 224 -22.38 9.78 3.28
CA ASN A 224 -23.48 8.92 2.90
C ASN A 224 -24.49 8.98 4.03
N ASP A 225 -25.52 9.81 3.86
CA ASP A 225 -26.50 10.12 4.91
C ASP A 225 -27.36 8.90 5.30
N GLU A 226 -27.60 7.97 4.36
CA GLU A 226 -28.38 6.73 4.65
C GLU A 226 -27.61 5.76 5.55
N LEU A 227 -26.27 5.76 5.45
CA LEU A 227 -25.39 4.91 6.26
C LEU A 227 -24.93 5.57 7.56
N ASP A 228 -25.08 6.89 7.69
CA ASP A 228 -24.52 7.67 8.80
C ASP A 228 -23.03 7.36 9.03
N VAL A 229 -22.24 7.50 7.94
CA VAL A 229 -20.82 7.13 7.94
C VAL A 229 -20.00 8.12 8.76
N ILE A 230 -19.25 7.62 9.74
CA ILE A 230 -18.22 8.39 10.46
C ILE A 230 -16.98 8.47 9.56
N SER A 231 -16.78 9.63 8.93
CA SER A 231 -15.70 9.85 7.98
C SER A 231 -14.55 10.64 8.59
N LEU A 232 -13.32 10.14 8.45
CA LEU A 232 -12.11 10.73 9.02
C LEU A 232 -11.01 10.86 7.96
N ASN A 233 -10.19 11.90 8.07
CA ASN A 233 -8.94 11.95 7.33
C ASN A 233 -7.94 10.93 7.89
N TRP A 234 -7.18 10.32 6.99
CA TRP A 234 -6.06 9.50 7.43
C TRP A 234 -4.95 10.39 8.01
N ASN A 235 -4.43 9.97 9.15
CA ASN A 235 -3.29 10.58 9.82
C ASN A 235 -2.44 9.45 10.44
N LYS A 236 -1.11 9.46 10.20
CA LYS A 236 -0.21 8.43 10.74
C LYS A 236 -0.26 8.33 12.27
N GLN A 237 -0.35 9.47 12.97
CA GLN A 237 -0.35 9.51 14.44
C GLN A 237 -1.57 8.83 15.05
N ASP A 238 -2.70 8.91 14.36
CA ASP A 238 -3.98 8.36 14.80
C ASP A 238 -4.30 7.01 14.17
N GLU A 239 -3.53 6.57 13.16
CA GLU A 239 -3.83 5.38 12.34
C GLU A 239 -4.14 4.15 13.20
N LEU A 240 -3.25 3.78 14.12
CA LEU A 240 -3.43 2.60 14.96
C LEU A 240 -4.65 2.71 15.87
N ARG A 241 -4.87 3.88 16.47
CA ARG A 241 -6.04 4.13 17.33
C ARG A 241 -7.33 4.01 16.54
N GLU A 242 -7.39 4.65 15.39
CA GLU A 242 -8.59 4.66 14.56
C GLU A 242 -8.88 3.29 13.94
N LEU A 243 -7.87 2.57 13.47
CA LEU A 243 -8.03 1.19 13.00
C LEU A 243 -8.46 0.26 14.13
N SER A 244 -7.87 0.38 15.32
CA SER A 244 -8.21 -0.44 16.49
C SER A 244 -9.66 -0.29 16.96
N SER A 245 -10.35 0.76 16.51
CA SER A 245 -11.79 0.96 16.79
C SER A 245 -12.72 0.11 15.91
N PHE A 246 -12.17 -0.60 14.90
CA PHE A 246 -12.96 -1.49 14.07
C PHE A 246 -13.18 -2.84 14.75
N ASP A 247 -14.40 -3.37 14.65
CA ASP A 247 -14.72 -4.74 15.04
C ASP A 247 -14.71 -5.68 13.83
N ILE A 248 -14.96 -5.13 12.63
CA ILE A 248 -14.93 -5.83 11.35
C ILE A 248 -14.29 -4.92 10.33
N GLY A 249 -13.23 -5.36 9.67
CA GLY A 249 -12.58 -4.63 8.59
C GLY A 249 -13.07 -5.09 7.22
N ILE A 250 -13.35 -4.15 6.31
CA ILE A 250 -13.74 -4.48 4.94
C ILE A 250 -12.76 -3.91 3.92
N MET A 251 -12.47 -4.69 2.87
CA MET A 251 -11.65 -4.27 1.74
C MET A 251 -12.33 -4.65 0.41
N PRO A 252 -13.40 -3.94 0.04
CA PRO A 252 -14.07 -4.14 -1.24
C PRO A 252 -13.19 -3.63 -2.38
N LEU A 253 -13.12 -4.42 -3.46
CA LEU A 253 -12.43 -4.08 -4.70
C LEU A 253 -13.25 -4.52 -5.90
N PRO A 254 -13.24 -3.76 -7.02
CA PRO A 254 -13.72 -4.27 -8.30
C PRO A 254 -12.77 -5.37 -8.81
N ASP A 255 -13.28 -6.30 -9.61
CA ASP A 255 -12.42 -7.24 -10.34
C ASP A 255 -12.00 -6.62 -11.66
N ASP A 256 -10.98 -5.79 -11.61
CA ASP A 256 -10.36 -5.15 -12.75
C ASP A 256 -8.83 -5.28 -12.73
N GLU A 257 -8.20 -4.98 -13.84
CA GLU A 257 -6.74 -5.11 -14.01
C GLU A 257 -5.95 -4.21 -13.04
N TRP A 258 -6.50 -3.05 -12.64
CA TRP A 258 -5.87 -2.20 -11.65
C TRP A 258 -5.92 -2.83 -10.25
N ALA A 259 -7.07 -3.36 -9.86
CA ALA A 259 -7.26 -3.95 -8.54
C ALA A 259 -6.46 -5.25 -8.35
N LYS A 260 -6.21 -6.03 -9.43
CA LYS A 260 -5.34 -7.21 -9.40
C LYS A 260 -3.90 -6.88 -8.99
N GLY A 261 -3.43 -5.66 -9.28
CA GLY A 261 -2.12 -5.18 -8.84
C GLY A 261 -2.03 -4.81 -7.36
N LYS A 262 -3.14 -4.76 -6.62
CA LYS A 262 -3.13 -4.42 -5.19
C LYS A 262 -2.47 -5.51 -4.36
N CYS A 263 -1.74 -5.09 -3.31
CA CYS A 263 -0.96 -5.99 -2.45
C CYS A 263 -1.59 -6.24 -1.07
N GLY A 264 -2.91 -6.03 -0.92
CA GLY A 264 -3.65 -6.42 0.28
C GLY A 264 -3.40 -5.59 1.54
N LEU A 265 -2.68 -4.48 1.49
CA LEU A 265 -2.22 -3.71 2.65
C LEU A 265 -3.30 -3.47 3.71
N LYS A 266 -4.49 -3.00 3.33
CA LYS A 266 -5.56 -2.69 4.29
C LYS A 266 -6.00 -3.91 5.08
N GLY A 267 -6.23 -5.03 4.37
CA GLY A 267 -6.59 -6.27 5.02
C GLY A 267 -5.50 -6.78 5.95
N LEU A 268 -4.24 -6.71 5.53
CA LEU A 268 -3.10 -7.09 6.38
C LEU A 268 -3.00 -6.21 7.63
N GLN A 269 -3.29 -4.91 7.54
CA GLN A 269 -3.34 -4.01 8.70
C GLN A 269 -4.46 -4.41 9.68
N TYR A 270 -5.66 -4.72 9.17
CA TYR A 270 -6.77 -5.17 10.02
C TYR A 270 -6.45 -6.51 10.69
N MET A 271 -5.98 -7.48 9.91
CA MET A 271 -5.58 -8.80 10.43
C MET A 271 -4.46 -8.70 11.48
N ALA A 272 -3.48 -7.82 11.28
CA ALA A 272 -2.43 -7.55 12.25
C ALA A 272 -2.97 -7.04 13.59
N LEU A 273 -4.10 -6.32 13.58
CA LEU A 273 -4.79 -5.80 14.76
C LEU A 273 -5.87 -6.75 15.30
N GLU A 274 -5.87 -8.03 14.91
CA GLU A 274 -6.88 -9.02 15.32
C GLU A 274 -8.31 -8.63 14.93
N ILE A 275 -8.46 -7.90 13.82
CA ILE A 275 -9.76 -7.50 13.29
C ILE A 275 -10.15 -8.49 12.18
N PRO A 276 -11.24 -9.26 12.34
CA PRO A 276 -11.71 -10.13 11.27
C PRO A 276 -12.00 -9.32 10.02
N THR A 277 -11.48 -9.83 8.89
CA THR A 277 -11.38 -9.06 7.67
C THR A 277 -12.17 -9.70 6.54
N ILE A 278 -12.94 -8.89 5.80
CA ILE A 278 -13.71 -9.33 4.63
C ILE A 278 -13.14 -8.62 3.41
N MET A 279 -12.67 -9.39 2.41
CA MET A 279 -12.04 -8.86 1.21
C MET A 279 -12.75 -9.37 -0.05
N SER A 280 -12.74 -8.56 -1.10
CA SER A 280 -13.06 -9.09 -2.45
C SER A 280 -11.96 -10.07 -2.89
N PRO A 281 -12.29 -11.21 -3.54
CA PRO A 281 -11.33 -12.22 -3.99
C PRO A 281 -10.56 -11.77 -5.24
N VAL A 282 -9.93 -10.60 -5.17
CA VAL A 282 -9.21 -9.96 -6.28
C VAL A 282 -7.73 -9.95 -6.01
N GLY A 283 -6.93 -10.35 -6.98
CA GLY A 283 -5.47 -10.36 -6.90
C GLY A 283 -4.98 -11.20 -5.71
N VAL A 284 -4.09 -10.64 -4.90
CA VAL A 284 -3.46 -11.32 -3.76
C VAL A 284 -4.42 -11.60 -2.61
N ASN A 285 -5.58 -10.96 -2.56
CA ASN A 285 -6.53 -11.14 -1.46
C ASN A 285 -6.96 -12.60 -1.29
N SER A 286 -7.12 -13.34 -2.40
CA SER A 286 -7.45 -14.77 -2.40
C SER A 286 -6.33 -15.66 -1.84
N GLN A 287 -5.09 -15.15 -1.76
CA GLN A 287 -3.96 -15.84 -1.15
C GLN A 287 -3.81 -15.49 0.34
N ILE A 288 -4.23 -14.29 0.74
CA ILE A 288 -4.16 -13.82 2.13
C ILE A 288 -5.29 -14.46 2.96
N ILE A 289 -6.51 -14.49 2.41
CA ILE A 289 -7.71 -14.94 3.13
C ILE A 289 -7.99 -16.42 2.84
N GLN A 290 -8.00 -17.21 3.89
CA GLN A 290 -8.64 -18.51 3.94
C GLN A 290 -10.05 -18.34 4.50
N SER A 291 -11.05 -18.30 3.61
CA SER A 291 -12.43 -17.94 3.96
C SER A 291 -13.00 -18.87 5.04
N GLY A 292 -13.60 -18.28 6.07
CA GLY A 292 -14.12 -18.98 7.24
C GLY A 292 -13.10 -19.31 8.33
N VAL A 293 -11.80 -19.07 8.10
CA VAL A 293 -10.73 -19.32 9.07
C VAL A 293 -10.13 -18.00 9.58
N ASN A 294 -9.46 -17.25 8.72
CA ASN A 294 -8.75 -16.02 9.08
C ASN A 294 -9.41 -14.73 8.53
N GLY A 295 -10.58 -14.88 7.90
CA GLY A 295 -11.36 -13.83 7.28
C GLY A 295 -12.44 -14.42 6.38
N TYR A 296 -13.09 -13.56 5.60
CA TYR A 296 -14.03 -13.97 4.55
C TYR A 296 -13.65 -13.37 3.21
N LEU A 297 -13.90 -14.12 2.13
CA LEU A 297 -13.94 -13.60 0.77
C LEU A 297 -15.40 -13.36 0.39
N ALA A 298 -15.69 -12.19 -0.20
CA ALA A 298 -17.02 -11.82 -0.65
C ALA A 298 -16.95 -11.05 -1.97
N THR A 299 -17.81 -11.43 -2.92
CA THR A 299 -17.92 -10.82 -4.26
C THR A 299 -19.24 -10.06 -4.40
N THR A 300 -20.33 -10.65 -3.95
CA THR A 300 -21.69 -10.10 -4.08
C THR A 300 -22.13 -9.38 -2.80
N ASP A 301 -23.13 -8.52 -2.94
CA ASP A 301 -23.73 -7.85 -1.79
C ASP A 301 -24.24 -8.84 -0.75
N GLU A 302 -24.85 -9.94 -1.20
CA GLU A 302 -25.38 -11.00 -0.34
C GLU A 302 -24.26 -11.70 0.43
N GLU A 303 -23.13 -11.99 -0.20
CA GLU A 303 -21.97 -12.57 0.48
C GLU A 303 -21.39 -11.62 1.52
N TYR A 304 -21.27 -10.31 1.21
CA TYR A 304 -20.89 -9.29 2.19
C TYR A 304 -21.87 -9.22 3.36
N VAL A 305 -23.19 -9.19 3.08
CA VAL A 305 -24.22 -9.16 4.11
C VAL A 305 -24.13 -10.40 5.00
N ASN A 306 -23.99 -11.59 4.43
CA ASN A 306 -23.91 -12.84 5.19
C ASN A 306 -22.63 -12.90 6.05
N ALA A 307 -21.48 -12.59 5.49
CA ALA A 307 -20.21 -12.59 6.22
C ALA A 307 -20.22 -11.58 7.38
N ILE A 308 -20.67 -10.34 7.12
CA ILE A 308 -20.74 -9.30 8.15
C ILE A 308 -21.78 -9.65 9.20
N SER A 309 -22.99 -10.13 8.82
CA SER A 309 -24.03 -10.56 9.77
C SER A 309 -23.53 -11.65 10.70
N THR A 310 -22.86 -12.67 10.16
CA THR A 310 -22.26 -13.76 10.94
C THR A 310 -21.29 -13.22 12.00
N LEU A 311 -20.49 -12.23 11.66
CA LEU A 311 -19.55 -11.62 12.58
C LEU A 311 -20.22 -10.64 13.56
N ILE A 312 -21.31 -9.96 13.20
CA ILE A 312 -22.08 -9.11 14.11
C ILE A 312 -22.73 -9.96 15.20
N ASP A 313 -23.35 -11.06 14.79
CA ASP A 313 -24.16 -11.89 15.68
C ASP A 313 -23.33 -12.86 16.54
N ASN A 314 -22.03 -13.05 16.24
CA ASN A 314 -21.15 -13.97 16.95
C ASN A 314 -19.82 -13.31 17.36
N GLU A 315 -19.78 -12.74 18.57
CA GLU A 315 -18.57 -12.09 19.13
C GLU A 315 -17.41 -13.08 19.30
N LEU A 316 -17.69 -14.33 19.71
CA LEU A 316 -16.64 -15.33 19.91
C LEU A 316 -15.95 -15.65 18.58
N LEU A 317 -16.72 -15.84 17.51
CA LEU A 317 -16.19 -16.06 16.16
C LEU A 317 -15.38 -14.84 15.68
N ARG A 318 -15.85 -13.61 15.97
CA ARG A 318 -15.07 -12.39 15.64
C ARG A 318 -13.68 -12.44 16.26
N LYS A 319 -13.61 -12.79 17.56
CA LYS A 319 -12.32 -12.87 18.28
C LYS A 319 -11.43 -13.98 17.75
N GLN A 320 -12.00 -15.16 17.51
CA GLN A 320 -11.25 -16.31 16.98
C GLN A 320 -10.70 -16.02 15.57
N MET A 321 -11.53 -15.51 14.68
CA MET A 321 -11.11 -15.17 13.30
C MET A 321 -10.08 -14.04 13.28
N GLY A 322 -10.21 -13.04 14.16
CA GLY A 322 -9.23 -11.98 14.33
C GLY A 322 -7.87 -12.53 14.77
N ALA A 323 -7.83 -13.42 15.75
CA ALA A 323 -6.61 -14.08 16.22
C ALA A 323 -5.94 -14.91 15.12
N GLU A 324 -6.71 -15.68 14.33
CA GLU A 324 -6.20 -16.43 13.17
C GLU A 324 -5.68 -15.50 12.06
N GLY A 325 -6.36 -14.35 11.86
CA GLY A 325 -5.89 -13.29 10.98
C GLY A 325 -4.51 -12.80 11.39
N ARG A 326 -4.34 -12.43 12.67
CA ARG A 326 -3.06 -12.00 13.21
C ARG A 326 -1.98 -13.07 13.07
N ARG A 327 -2.29 -14.33 13.39
CA ARG A 327 -1.34 -15.44 13.21
C ARG A 327 -0.84 -15.53 11.77
N THR A 328 -1.76 -15.43 10.80
CA THR A 328 -1.41 -15.43 9.36
C THR A 328 -0.44 -14.30 9.02
N VAL A 329 -0.69 -13.08 9.54
CA VAL A 329 0.21 -11.94 9.30
C VAL A 329 1.57 -12.15 9.95
N VAL A 330 1.61 -12.58 11.21
CA VAL A 330 2.87 -12.83 11.94
C VAL A 330 3.74 -13.85 11.20
N GLU A 331 3.15 -14.96 10.74
CA GLU A 331 3.88 -16.06 10.11
C GLU A 331 4.30 -15.75 8.66
N LYS A 332 3.46 -15.04 7.87
CA LYS A 332 3.64 -14.95 6.42
C LYS A 332 3.87 -13.53 5.90
N TYR A 333 3.40 -12.50 6.61
CA TYR A 333 3.38 -11.12 6.14
C TYR A 333 3.95 -10.14 7.17
N SER A 334 4.66 -10.62 8.19
CA SER A 334 5.33 -9.72 9.13
C SER A 334 6.69 -9.26 8.60
N VAL A 335 7.12 -8.08 9.05
CA VAL A 335 8.48 -7.58 8.79
C VAL A 335 9.52 -8.59 9.29
N LYS A 336 9.31 -9.17 10.49
CA LYS A 336 10.22 -10.17 11.06
C LYS A 336 10.39 -11.41 10.20
N ALA A 337 9.31 -11.91 9.61
CA ALA A 337 9.38 -13.07 8.72
C ALA A 337 10.14 -12.76 7.42
N TRP A 338 10.07 -11.51 6.95
CA TRP A 338 10.67 -11.11 5.68
C TRP A 338 12.04 -10.45 5.78
N GLN A 339 12.49 -10.04 6.96
CA GLN A 339 13.81 -9.45 7.18
C GLN A 339 14.96 -10.35 6.64
N PRO A 340 15.01 -11.65 6.95
CA PRO A 340 16.09 -12.52 6.43
C PRO A 340 16.02 -12.69 4.91
N VAL A 341 14.81 -12.79 4.35
CA VAL A 341 14.58 -12.94 2.90
C VAL A 341 15.02 -11.68 2.16
N TYR A 342 14.70 -10.52 2.71
CA TYR A 342 15.09 -9.23 2.15
C TYR A 342 16.60 -9.08 2.13
N LEU A 343 17.27 -9.40 3.24
CA LEU A 343 18.74 -9.41 3.35
C LEU A 343 19.38 -10.42 2.37
N GLN A 344 18.79 -11.61 2.24
CA GLN A 344 19.26 -12.61 1.29
C GLN A 344 19.25 -12.06 -0.14
N TYR A 345 18.20 -11.39 -0.58
CA TYR A 345 18.12 -10.82 -1.93
C TYR A 345 19.19 -9.75 -2.18
N TYR A 346 19.51 -8.94 -1.17
CA TYR A 346 20.60 -7.96 -1.26
C TYR A 346 21.96 -8.65 -1.37
N ASN A 347 22.19 -9.67 -0.56
CA ASN A 347 23.44 -10.46 -0.61
C ASN A 347 23.58 -11.19 -1.95
N GLU A 348 22.52 -11.83 -2.45
CA GLU A 348 22.50 -12.47 -3.78
C GLU A 348 22.88 -11.50 -4.89
N LEU A 349 22.32 -10.28 -4.86
CA LEU A 349 22.59 -9.28 -5.86
C LEU A 349 24.04 -8.82 -5.89
N LEU A 350 24.70 -8.78 -4.72
CA LEU A 350 26.10 -8.40 -4.57
C LEU A 350 27.07 -9.60 -4.63
N GLY A 351 26.57 -10.83 -4.73
CA GLY A 351 27.40 -12.05 -4.69
C GLY A 351 28.05 -12.29 -3.33
N ILE A 352 27.47 -11.77 -2.25
CA ILE A 352 27.89 -11.99 -0.86
C ILE A 352 27.30 -13.34 -0.39
N LYS A 353 28.18 -14.20 0.20
CA LYS A 353 27.76 -15.50 0.73
C LYS A 353 27.29 -15.40 2.19
#